data_baa538b2bc5fe81c0c0da92386bd2f3e
#
_entry.id   baa538b2bc5fe81c0c0da92386bd2f3e
#
_cell.length_a   1.000
_cell.length_b   1.000
_cell.length_c   1.000
_cell.angle_alpha   90.00
_cell.angle_beta   90.00
_cell.angle_gamma   90.00
#
_symmetry.space_group_name_H-M   'P 1'
#
loop_
_entity.id
_entity.type
_entity.pdbx_description
1 polymer ?
#
loop_
_entity_poly.entity_id
_entity_poly.type
_entity_poly.pdbx_seq_one_letter_code
_entity_poly.pdbx_strand_id
1 'polypeptide(L)'
;MKDSFRRSYHARSRRRRVLAPILLSLLPVVACSPPVERPKGAGGAYLDATDMFGRARYDRALEFTESVANASPPNAYTEHARVLRAIILSGEVSAYKQLGEAYSKGAEATKNPSYKAQYERLRHDNFQYGSKLALGLAEVAQQLTQGGTISKELTLEAPYPSIEGPMTVTQLNRVREGGWIESGDQEQAALDAPRMSIDDVLADVVRGDRFKAQARMKAGPLKLDGADFAIFLGNGVLGGASLFDQKHLHDPQKFRILCGIADQAAKAAAALLKENPDPDKEKRLKKLADQIKADLKNV
;
A
#
# COMPACT_ATOMS: atom_id res chain seq x y z
N MET A 1 21.39 -62.57 2.32
CA MET A 1 20.50 -63.27 3.26
C MET A 1 19.17 -62.57 3.12
N LYS A 2 18.21 -63.04 2.24
CA LYS A 2 17.13 -63.98 2.52
C LYS A 2 16.12 -63.37 3.50
N ASP A 3 14.84 -63.27 3.31
CA ASP A 3 13.82 -63.74 2.35
C ASP A 3 12.55 -62.97 2.71
N SER A 4 11.82 -62.52 1.72
CA SER A 4 10.48 -62.91 1.28
C SER A 4 9.45 -63.25 2.37
N PHE A 5 8.29 -62.56 2.30
CA PHE A 5 7.00 -63.21 2.49
C PHE A 5 5.88 -62.44 1.75
N ARG A 6 5.49 -63.01 0.60
CA ARG A 6 4.19 -62.80 -0.04
C ARG A 6 3.14 -63.61 0.71
N ARG A 7 1.97 -63.06 0.96
CA ARG A 7 0.73 -63.81 1.05
C ARG A 7 -0.44 -63.09 0.41
N SER A 8 -0.86 -63.67 -0.70
CA SER A 8 -2.14 -63.46 -1.35
C SER A 8 -3.27 -64.13 -0.57
N TYR A 9 -4.44 -63.48 -0.54
CA TYR A 9 -5.70 -64.18 -0.26
C TYR A 9 -6.75 -63.75 -1.29
N HIS A 10 -7.09 -64.73 -2.14
CA HIS A 10 -8.34 -64.79 -2.91
C HIS A 10 -9.47 -65.26 -2.01
N ALA A 11 -10.66 -64.70 -2.11
CA ALA A 11 -11.95 -65.41 -2.08
C ALA A 11 -13.13 -64.48 -2.39
N ARG A 12 -13.70 -64.69 -3.50
CA ARG A 12 -15.05 -65.19 -3.84
C ARG A 12 -16.23 -64.24 -3.57
N SER A 13 -16.70 -63.73 -4.68
CA SER A 13 -18.07 -63.54 -5.19
C SER A 13 -19.24 -63.95 -4.27
N ARG A 14 -20.16 -63.03 -4.02
CA ARG A 14 -21.60 -63.33 -4.02
C ARG A 14 -22.35 -62.13 -4.64
N ARG A 15 -22.94 -62.40 -5.82
CA ARG A 15 -23.94 -61.56 -6.46
C ARG A 15 -25.19 -61.49 -5.58
N ARG A 16 -25.57 -60.31 -5.11
CA ARG A 16 -26.96 -60.02 -4.75
C ARG A 16 -27.40 -58.81 -5.58
N ARG A 17 -28.35 -59.10 -6.50
CA ARG A 17 -29.14 -58.09 -7.21
C ARG A 17 -30.04 -57.43 -6.15
N VAL A 18 -29.85 -56.15 -5.92
CA VAL A 18 -30.80 -55.30 -5.20
C VAL A 18 -31.20 -54.21 -6.17
N LEU A 19 -32.49 -54.20 -6.46
CA LEU A 19 -33.19 -53.17 -7.25
C LEU A 19 -32.92 -51.82 -6.59
N ALA A 20 -32.27 -50.91 -7.33
CA ALA A 20 -32.12 -49.52 -6.92
C ALA A 20 -33.37 -48.73 -7.35
N PRO A 21 -34.04 -48.01 -6.46
CA PRO A 21 -35.02 -47.03 -6.86
C PRO A 21 -34.32 -45.85 -7.55
N ILE A 22 -34.83 -45.45 -8.69
CA ILE A 22 -34.45 -44.26 -9.43
C ILE A 22 -34.84 -43.05 -8.58
N LEU A 23 -33.89 -42.53 -7.79
CA LEU A 23 -34.00 -41.21 -7.20
C LEU A 23 -33.67 -40.20 -8.29
N LEU A 24 -34.71 -39.59 -8.84
CA LEU A 24 -34.61 -38.38 -9.66
C LEU A 24 -34.03 -37.28 -8.78
N SER A 25 -32.71 -37.11 -8.76
CA SER A 25 -32.05 -35.99 -8.13
C SER A 25 -32.39 -34.73 -8.94
N LEU A 26 -33.27 -33.92 -8.41
CA LEU A 26 -33.40 -32.52 -8.78
C LEU A 26 -32.05 -31.82 -8.56
N LEU A 27 -31.22 -31.78 -9.60
CA LEU A 27 -30.07 -30.92 -9.65
C LEU A 27 -30.58 -29.46 -9.55
N PRO A 28 -30.15 -28.70 -8.55
CA PRO A 28 -30.41 -27.29 -8.58
C PRO A 28 -29.70 -26.72 -9.82
N VAL A 29 -30.48 -26.20 -10.76
CA VAL A 29 -29.94 -25.38 -11.84
C VAL A 29 -29.36 -24.17 -11.14
N VAL A 30 -28.04 -24.20 -10.89
CA VAL A 30 -27.30 -23.01 -10.53
C VAL A 30 -27.44 -22.11 -11.75
N ALA A 31 -28.38 -21.18 -11.68
CA ALA A 31 -28.52 -20.11 -12.64
C ALA A 31 -27.18 -19.37 -12.61
N CYS A 32 -26.29 -19.66 -13.55
CA CYS A 32 -25.15 -18.81 -13.81
C CYS A 32 -25.70 -17.43 -14.13
N SER A 33 -25.66 -16.51 -13.17
CA SER A 33 -25.93 -15.11 -13.44
C SER A 33 -25.05 -14.71 -14.62
N PRO A 34 -25.60 -14.06 -15.65
CA PRO A 34 -24.78 -13.60 -16.76
C PRO A 34 -23.61 -12.79 -16.21
N PRO A 35 -22.40 -12.95 -16.76
CA PRO A 35 -21.25 -12.20 -16.30
C PRO A 35 -21.62 -10.73 -16.37
N VAL A 36 -21.50 -10.03 -15.23
CA VAL A 36 -21.72 -8.59 -15.18
C VAL A 36 -20.72 -7.97 -16.15
N GLU A 37 -21.22 -7.35 -17.22
CA GLU A 37 -20.35 -6.68 -18.19
C GLU A 37 -19.54 -5.63 -17.45
N ARG A 38 -18.20 -5.80 -17.45
CA ARG A 38 -17.30 -4.83 -16.85
C ARG A 38 -17.37 -3.53 -17.64
N PRO A 39 -17.46 -2.36 -16.99
CA PRO A 39 -17.39 -1.08 -17.66
C PRO A 39 -16.12 -1.00 -18.51
N LYS A 40 -16.23 -0.44 -19.71
CA LYS A 40 -15.07 -0.18 -20.59
C LYS A 40 -14.46 1.19 -20.25
N GLY A 41 -13.22 1.41 -20.67
CA GLY A 41 -12.53 2.69 -20.48
C GLY A 41 -12.12 2.97 -19.03
N ALA A 42 -12.22 4.23 -18.61
CA ALA A 42 -11.75 4.69 -17.30
C ALA A 42 -12.40 3.95 -16.12
N GLY A 43 -13.71 3.67 -16.21
CA GLY A 43 -14.43 2.91 -15.17
C GLY A 43 -13.92 1.47 -15.04
N GLY A 44 -13.64 0.79 -16.15
CA GLY A 44 -13.06 -0.55 -16.16
C GLY A 44 -11.66 -0.57 -15.54
N ALA A 45 -10.80 0.36 -15.97
CA ALA A 45 -9.45 0.47 -15.43
C ALA A 45 -9.45 0.78 -13.92
N TYR A 46 -10.35 1.65 -13.45
CA TYR A 46 -10.48 1.91 -12.01
C TYR A 46 -10.94 0.68 -11.24
N LEU A 47 -11.91 -0.09 -11.75
CA LEU A 47 -12.36 -1.34 -11.11
C LEU A 47 -11.25 -2.39 -11.08
N ASP A 48 -10.46 -2.52 -12.16
CA ASP A 48 -9.30 -3.43 -12.15
C ASP A 48 -8.25 -2.97 -11.12
N ALA A 49 -8.03 -1.67 -10.98
CA ALA A 49 -7.15 -1.12 -9.94
C ALA A 49 -7.63 -1.47 -8.52
N THR A 50 -8.92 -1.31 -8.23
CA THR A 50 -9.49 -1.62 -6.92
C THR A 50 -9.44 -3.12 -6.61
N ASP A 51 -9.66 -3.99 -7.62
CA ASP A 51 -9.49 -5.44 -7.48
C ASP A 51 -8.02 -5.81 -7.17
N MET A 52 -7.06 -5.22 -7.89
CA MET A 52 -5.64 -5.43 -7.61
C MET A 52 -5.24 -4.93 -6.23
N PHE A 53 -5.73 -3.77 -5.80
CA PHE A 53 -5.53 -3.24 -4.46
C PHE A 53 -6.07 -4.21 -3.39
N GLY A 54 -7.30 -4.70 -3.54
CA GLY A 54 -7.90 -5.67 -2.63
C GLY A 54 -7.11 -6.98 -2.51
N ARG A 55 -6.38 -7.35 -3.57
CA ARG A 55 -5.47 -8.51 -3.59
C ARG A 55 -4.04 -8.18 -3.13
N ALA A 56 -3.80 -7.00 -2.60
CA ALA A 56 -2.47 -6.50 -2.22
C ALA A 56 -1.43 -6.56 -3.37
N ARG A 57 -1.89 -6.34 -4.62
CA ARG A 57 -1.05 -6.26 -5.83
C ARG A 57 -0.87 -4.78 -6.21
N TYR A 58 -0.14 -4.05 -5.39
CA TYR A 58 -0.09 -2.60 -5.42
C TYR A 58 0.54 -2.04 -6.69
N ASP A 59 1.62 -2.65 -7.19
CA ASP A 59 2.22 -2.27 -8.47
C ASP A 59 1.19 -2.27 -9.60
N ARG A 60 0.37 -3.34 -9.68
CA ARG A 60 -0.67 -3.45 -10.69
C ARG A 60 -1.80 -2.45 -10.48
N ALA A 61 -2.17 -2.21 -9.23
CA ALA A 61 -3.15 -1.17 -8.92
C ALA A 61 -2.67 0.20 -9.37
N LEU A 62 -1.39 0.54 -9.16
CA LEU A 62 -0.79 1.78 -9.64
C LEU A 62 -0.78 1.88 -11.17
N GLU A 63 -0.42 0.81 -11.89
CA GLU A 63 -0.47 0.76 -13.35
C GLU A 63 -1.88 1.07 -13.89
N PHE A 64 -2.92 0.40 -13.37
CA PHE A 64 -4.30 0.62 -13.81
C PHE A 64 -4.84 2.00 -13.46
N THR A 65 -4.43 2.57 -12.32
CA THR A 65 -4.88 3.92 -11.93
C THR A 65 -4.20 5.04 -12.72
N GLU A 66 -3.03 4.81 -13.32
CA GLU A 66 -2.22 5.87 -13.93
C GLU A 66 -2.95 6.61 -15.03
N SER A 67 -3.50 5.90 -16.00
CA SER A 67 -4.24 6.50 -17.13
C SER A 67 -5.52 7.22 -16.68
N VAL A 68 -6.16 6.73 -15.59
CA VAL A 68 -7.40 7.31 -15.05
C VAL A 68 -7.10 8.58 -14.24
N ALA A 69 -6.06 8.54 -13.39
CA ALA A 69 -5.63 9.66 -12.56
C ALA A 69 -5.12 10.85 -13.40
N ASN A 70 -4.48 10.56 -14.54
CA ASN A 70 -3.88 11.55 -15.44
C ASN A 70 -4.81 11.89 -16.64
N ALA A 71 -6.08 11.46 -16.61
CA ALA A 71 -7.02 11.75 -17.69
C ALA A 71 -7.22 13.26 -17.89
N SER A 72 -7.14 13.68 -19.17
CA SER A 72 -7.41 15.07 -19.59
C SER A 72 -8.38 15.07 -20.79
N PRO A 73 -9.61 15.59 -20.64
CA PRO A 73 -10.17 16.17 -19.43
C PRO A 73 -10.42 15.12 -18.31
N PRO A 74 -10.51 15.55 -17.03
CA PRO A 74 -10.87 14.67 -15.92
C PRO A 74 -12.23 13.99 -16.15
N ASN A 75 -12.35 12.73 -15.71
CA ASN A 75 -13.61 11.97 -15.74
C ASN A 75 -14.09 11.65 -14.31
N ALA A 76 -15.24 11.01 -14.18
CA ALA A 76 -15.86 10.70 -12.89
C ALA A 76 -14.97 9.86 -11.96
N TYR A 77 -14.00 9.12 -12.49
CA TYR A 77 -13.10 8.25 -11.70
C TYR A 77 -11.74 8.89 -11.42
N THR A 78 -11.43 10.05 -12.00
CA THR A 78 -10.10 10.69 -11.90
C THR A 78 -9.73 11.01 -10.44
N GLU A 79 -10.65 11.60 -9.67
CA GLU A 79 -10.40 11.90 -8.25
C GLU A 79 -10.26 10.62 -7.44
N HIS A 80 -11.13 9.63 -7.63
CA HIS A 80 -11.07 8.33 -6.94
C HIS A 80 -9.74 7.61 -7.22
N ALA A 81 -9.26 7.63 -8.47
CA ALA A 81 -7.98 7.05 -8.84
C ALA A 81 -6.80 7.77 -8.17
N ARG A 82 -6.83 9.11 -8.09
CA ARG A 82 -5.82 9.89 -7.38
C ARG A 82 -5.80 9.60 -5.89
N VAL A 83 -6.97 9.46 -5.25
CA VAL A 83 -7.08 9.09 -3.82
C VAL A 83 -6.46 7.71 -3.59
N LEU A 84 -6.83 6.72 -4.40
CA LEU A 84 -6.28 5.37 -4.30
C LEU A 84 -4.75 5.36 -4.52
N ARG A 85 -4.25 6.06 -5.53
CA ARG A 85 -2.80 6.21 -5.80
C ARG A 85 -2.07 6.86 -4.61
N ALA A 86 -2.62 7.93 -4.03
CA ALA A 86 -2.02 8.61 -2.89
C ALA A 86 -1.85 7.67 -1.69
N ILE A 87 -2.85 6.83 -1.41
CA ILE A 87 -2.80 5.84 -0.32
C ILE A 87 -1.73 4.79 -0.59
N ILE A 88 -1.72 4.19 -1.79
CA ILE A 88 -0.74 3.17 -2.16
C ILE A 88 0.68 3.76 -2.10
N LEU A 89 0.91 4.88 -2.78
CA LEU A 89 2.23 5.51 -2.85
C LEU A 89 2.74 5.94 -1.46
N SER A 90 1.87 6.46 -0.59
CA SER A 90 2.26 6.78 0.80
C SER A 90 2.73 5.56 1.58
N GLY A 91 2.02 4.45 1.45
CA GLY A 91 2.39 3.19 2.11
C GLY A 91 3.70 2.62 1.55
N GLU A 92 3.86 2.58 0.24
CA GLU A 92 5.08 2.08 -0.40
C GLU A 92 6.30 2.94 -0.09
N VAL A 93 6.19 4.28 -0.14
CA VAL A 93 7.27 5.20 0.27
C VAL A 93 7.73 4.90 1.70
N SER A 94 6.77 4.76 2.63
CA SER A 94 7.07 4.39 4.02
C SER A 94 7.76 3.04 4.12
N ALA A 95 7.29 2.03 3.37
CA ALA A 95 7.83 0.68 3.36
C ALA A 95 9.29 0.64 2.89
N TYR A 96 9.56 1.22 1.73
CA TYR A 96 10.93 1.21 1.17
C TYR A 96 11.91 2.05 1.98
N LYS A 97 11.44 3.13 2.62
CA LYS A 97 12.23 3.86 3.61
C LYS A 97 12.59 2.98 4.80
N GLN A 98 11.62 2.27 5.40
CA GLN A 98 11.84 1.38 6.54
C GLN A 98 12.79 0.21 6.19
N LEU A 99 12.67 -0.35 4.99
CA LEU A 99 13.58 -1.39 4.48
C LEU A 99 15.00 -0.83 4.35
N GLY A 100 15.17 0.32 3.71
CA GLY A 100 16.46 0.97 3.57
C GLY A 100 17.11 1.29 4.92
N GLU A 101 16.34 1.78 5.89
CA GLU A 101 16.81 2.03 7.26
C GLU A 101 17.17 0.73 8.01
N ALA A 102 16.42 -0.37 7.79
CA ALA A 102 16.75 -1.66 8.37
C ALA A 102 18.10 -2.18 7.84
N TYR A 103 18.32 -2.09 6.52
CA TYR A 103 19.59 -2.46 5.91
C TYR A 103 20.74 -1.53 6.31
N SER A 104 20.50 -0.23 6.53
CA SER A 104 21.48 0.69 7.08
C SER A 104 21.97 0.23 8.45
N LYS A 105 21.03 -0.05 9.37
CA LYS A 105 21.36 -0.59 10.70
C LYS A 105 22.09 -1.93 10.63
N GLY A 106 21.68 -2.81 9.71
CA GLY A 106 22.36 -4.08 9.49
C GLY A 106 23.79 -3.92 9.02
N ALA A 107 24.06 -2.98 8.12
CA ALA A 107 25.40 -2.66 7.64
C ALA A 107 26.31 -2.10 8.76
N GLU A 108 25.74 -1.35 9.69
CA GLU A 108 26.45 -0.82 10.86
C GLU A 108 26.72 -1.90 11.92
N ALA A 109 25.78 -2.82 12.14
CA ALA A 109 25.85 -3.84 13.17
C ALA A 109 26.70 -5.05 12.79
N THR A 110 26.77 -5.40 11.48
CA THR A 110 27.47 -6.60 11.04
C THR A 110 28.98 -6.45 11.05
N LYS A 111 29.69 -7.50 11.52
CA LYS A 111 31.15 -7.61 11.43
C LYS A 111 31.63 -8.31 10.15
N ASN A 112 30.71 -8.87 9.36
CA ASN A 112 31.02 -9.59 8.13
C ASN A 112 31.07 -8.62 6.96
N PRO A 113 32.24 -8.43 6.29
CA PRO A 113 32.38 -7.48 5.19
C PRO A 113 31.46 -7.77 3.99
N SER A 114 31.20 -9.05 3.69
CA SER A 114 30.31 -9.44 2.59
C SER A 114 28.85 -9.06 2.91
N TYR A 115 28.41 -9.27 4.14
CA TYR A 115 27.08 -8.86 4.57
C TYR A 115 26.93 -7.33 4.56
N LYS A 116 27.97 -6.62 5.02
CA LYS A 116 28.01 -5.17 5.01
C LYS A 116 27.83 -4.62 3.60
N ALA A 117 28.63 -5.08 2.64
CA ALA A 117 28.56 -4.63 1.25
C ALA A 117 27.18 -4.91 0.63
N GLN A 118 26.60 -6.07 0.93
CA GLN A 118 25.27 -6.42 0.42
C GLN A 118 24.17 -5.58 1.07
N TYR A 119 24.24 -5.30 2.37
CA TYR A 119 23.29 -4.42 3.05
C TYR A 119 23.39 -2.98 2.56
N GLU A 120 24.60 -2.47 2.30
CA GLU A 120 24.78 -1.15 1.70
C GLU A 120 24.13 -1.05 0.31
N ARG A 121 24.25 -2.09 -0.52
CA ARG A 121 23.57 -2.16 -1.81
C ARG A 121 22.05 -2.19 -1.64
N LEU A 122 21.51 -3.09 -0.80
CA LEU A 122 20.09 -3.20 -0.55
C LEU A 122 19.51 -1.90 0.04
N ARG A 123 20.24 -1.23 0.94
CA ARG A 123 19.87 0.09 1.44
C ARG A 123 19.73 1.09 0.30
N HIS A 124 20.74 1.18 -0.55
CA HIS A 124 20.73 2.10 -1.69
C HIS A 124 19.57 1.82 -2.63
N ASP A 125 19.36 0.55 -3.03
CA ASP A 125 18.31 0.13 -3.94
C ASP A 125 16.91 0.47 -3.39
N ASN A 126 16.67 0.22 -2.10
CA ASN A 126 15.39 0.55 -1.45
C ASN A 126 15.16 2.05 -1.37
N PHE A 127 16.16 2.87 -1.02
CA PHE A 127 16.01 4.32 -1.02
C PHE A 127 15.79 4.88 -2.43
N GLN A 128 16.49 4.36 -3.44
CA GLN A 128 16.29 4.73 -4.84
C GLN A 128 14.87 4.40 -5.32
N TYR A 129 14.36 3.22 -4.99
CA TYR A 129 13.01 2.83 -5.37
C TYR A 129 11.97 3.68 -4.63
N GLY A 130 12.09 3.82 -3.32
CA GLY A 130 11.22 4.67 -2.51
C GLY A 130 11.20 6.13 -2.98
N SER A 131 12.35 6.65 -3.45
CA SER A 131 12.44 8.01 -3.96
C SER A 131 11.65 8.24 -5.24
N LYS A 132 11.59 7.25 -6.14
CA LYS A 132 10.74 7.32 -7.35
C LYS A 132 9.26 7.35 -6.97
N LEU A 133 8.86 6.53 -6.00
CA LEU A 133 7.49 6.51 -5.49
C LEU A 133 7.13 7.84 -4.79
N ALA A 134 8.09 8.45 -4.07
CA ALA A 134 7.90 9.75 -3.43
C ALA A 134 7.64 10.88 -4.43
N LEU A 135 8.31 10.86 -5.58
CA LEU A 135 8.02 11.80 -6.67
C LEU A 135 6.63 11.57 -7.26
N GLY A 136 6.22 10.31 -7.46
CA GLY A 136 4.85 9.97 -7.88
C GLY A 136 3.79 10.42 -6.86
N LEU A 137 4.06 10.28 -5.56
CA LEU A 137 3.17 10.79 -4.50
C LEU A 137 3.06 12.31 -4.54
N ALA A 138 4.17 12.99 -4.75
CA ALA A 138 4.20 14.45 -4.87
C ALA A 138 3.38 14.94 -6.06
N GLU A 139 3.48 14.26 -7.22
CA GLU A 139 2.65 14.56 -8.40
C GLU A 139 1.16 14.41 -8.09
N VAL A 140 0.75 13.30 -7.48
CA VAL A 140 -0.65 13.06 -7.09
C VAL A 140 -1.12 14.10 -6.07
N ALA A 141 -0.28 14.47 -5.10
CA ALA A 141 -0.60 15.50 -4.12
C ALA A 141 -0.83 16.86 -4.80
N GLN A 142 0.03 17.26 -5.76
CA GLN A 142 -0.17 18.48 -6.55
C GLN A 142 -1.50 18.44 -7.34
N GLN A 143 -1.81 17.31 -7.98
CA GLN A 143 -3.06 17.16 -8.73
C GLN A 143 -4.31 17.26 -7.86
N LEU A 144 -4.26 16.73 -6.61
CA LEU A 144 -5.37 16.80 -5.66
C LEU A 144 -5.50 18.17 -4.97
N THR A 145 -4.39 18.91 -4.83
CA THR A 145 -4.36 20.22 -4.15
C THR A 145 -4.15 21.39 -5.13
N GLN A 146 -4.46 21.18 -6.40
CA GLN A 146 -4.25 22.16 -7.45
C GLN A 146 -4.98 23.49 -7.12
N GLY A 147 -4.26 24.61 -7.27
CA GLY A 147 -4.81 25.93 -6.92
C GLY A 147 -4.97 26.18 -5.42
N GLY A 148 -4.38 25.34 -4.55
CA GLY A 148 -4.46 25.45 -3.08
C GLY A 148 -5.82 25.03 -2.53
N THR A 149 -6.60 24.27 -3.29
CA THR A 149 -7.91 23.75 -2.90
C THR A 149 -7.93 22.23 -3.02
N ILE A 150 -8.78 21.58 -2.24
CA ILE A 150 -9.07 20.15 -2.31
C ILE A 150 -10.57 19.94 -2.08
N SER A 151 -11.16 18.88 -2.61
CA SER A 151 -12.56 18.54 -2.37
C SER A 151 -12.85 18.42 -0.87
N LYS A 152 -13.99 18.99 -0.41
CA LYS A 152 -14.40 18.91 1.02
C LYS A 152 -14.57 17.47 1.49
N GLU A 153 -15.07 16.61 0.60
CA GLU A 153 -15.21 15.18 0.81
C GLU A 153 -14.60 14.44 -0.39
N LEU A 154 -13.78 13.46 -0.10
CA LEU A 154 -13.18 12.54 -1.07
C LEU A 154 -13.73 11.14 -0.84
N THR A 155 -13.64 10.27 -1.84
CA THR A 155 -14.13 8.90 -1.72
C THR A 155 -13.05 7.90 -2.09
N LEU A 156 -12.82 6.92 -1.21
CA LEU A 156 -12.06 5.70 -1.52
C LEU A 156 -13.07 4.56 -1.68
N GLU A 157 -13.22 4.10 -2.90
CA GLU A 157 -14.05 2.96 -3.25
C GLU A 157 -13.13 1.80 -3.65
N ALA A 158 -12.68 1.05 -2.64
CA ALA A 158 -11.83 -0.12 -2.83
C ALA A 158 -12.08 -1.12 -1.69
N PRO A 159 -11.96 -2.43 -1.94
CA PRO A 159 -12.00 -3.42 -0.87
C PRO A 159 -10.77 -3.26 0.03
N TYR A 160 -10.91 -3.62 1.32
CA TYR A 160 -9.76 -3.66 2.22
C TYR A 160 -8.77 -4.73 1.73
N PRO A 161 -7.45 -4.46 1.66
CA PRO A 161 -6.48 -5.41 1.15
C PRO A 161 -6.48 -6.72 1.95
N SER A 162 -6.48 -7.86 1.26
CA SER A 162 -6.30 -9.16 1.89
C SER A 162 -4.82 -9.36 2.19
N ILE A 163 -4.45 -9.32 3.46
CA ILE A 163 -3.07 -9.57 3.90
C ILE A 163 -3.01 -11.04 4.33
N GLU A 164 -2.70 -11.91 3.38
CA GLU A 164 -2.42 -13.32 3.65
C GLU A 164 -0.90 -13.53 3.69
N GLY A 165 -0.40 -14.09 4.78
CA GLY A 165 0.98 -14.51 4.95
C GLY A 165 1.61 -14.10 6.28
N PRO A 166 2.66 -14.79 6.70
CA PRO A 166 3.42 -14.43 7.88
C PRO A 166 4.18 -13.12 7.63
N MET A 167 3.98 -12.15 8.49
CA MET A 167 4.70 -10.88 8.42
C MET A 167 6.18 -11.10 8.77
N THR A 168 7.07 -10.63 7.92
CA THR A 168 8.54 -10.83 8.05
C THR A 168 9.22 -9.88 9.06
N VAL A 169 8.52 -9.49 10.11
CA VAL A 169 9.07 -8.62 11.18
C VAL A 169 10.32 -9.24 11.81
N THR A 170 10.32 -10.56 12.00
CA THR A 170 11.45 -11.29 12.59
C THR A 170 12.69 -11.21 11.71
N GLN A 171 12.56 -11.36 10.39
CA GLN A 171 13.67 -11.25 9.45
C GLN A 171 14.26 -9.84 9.43
N LEU A 172 13.42 -8.80 9.44
CA LEU A 172 13.90 -7.42 9.49
C LEU A 172 14.60 -7.08 10.81
N ASN A 173 14.16 -7.64 11.94
CA ASN A 173 14.86 -7.48 13.21
C ASN A 173 16.22 -8.17 13.18
N ARG A 174 16.31 -9.38 12.60
CA ARG A 174 17.59 -10.08 12.40
C ARG A 174 18.56 -9.26 11.53
N VAL A 175 18.07 -8.62 10.46
CA VAL A 175 18.87 -7.68 9.65
C VAL A 175 19.38 -6.53 10.49
N ARG A 176 18.53 -5.86 11.28
CA ARG A 176 18.90 -4.73 12.15
C ARG A 176 19.99 -5.09 13.17
N GLU A 177 20.04 -6.35 13.58
CA GLU A 177 21.05 -6.90 14.48
C GLU A 177 22.34 -7.35 13.75
N GLY A 178 22.42 -7.15 12.44
CA GLY A 178 23.59 -7.52 11.60
C GLY A 178 23.63 -8.98 11.19
N GLY A 179 22.57 -9.75 11.45
CA GLY A 179 22.41 -11.13 11.01
C GLY A 179 21.99 -11.22 9.55
N TRP A 180 22.43 -12.27 8.87
CA TRP A 180 22.08 -12.51 7.48
C TRP A 180 20.68 -13.11 7.32
N ILE A 181 20.00 -12.74 6.23
CA ILE A 181 18.79 -13.40 5.75
C ILE A 181 18.99 -13.85 4.28
N GLU A 182 18.39 -14.95 3.92
CA GLU A 182 18.46 -15.52 2.58
C GLU A 182 17.73 -14.66 1.55
N SER A 183 18.06 -14.83 0.26
CA SER A 183 17.45 -14.04 -0.82
C SER A 183 15.92 -14.15 -0.85
N GLY A 184 15.35 -15.33 -0.62
CA GLY A 184 13.92 -15.52 -0.55
C GLY A 184 13.25 -14.73 0.59
N ASP A 185 13.92 -14.63 1.75
CA ASP A 185 13.44 -13.81 2.87
C ASP A 185 13.54 -12.31 2.55
N GLN A 186 14.57 -11.88 1.76
CA GLN A 186 14.71 -10.50 1.31
C GLN A 186 13.58 -10.13 0.33
N GLU A 187 13.26 -11.00 -0.63
CA GLU A 187 12.15 -10.84 -1.56
C GLU A 187 10.81 -10.79 -0.81
N GLN A 188 10.61 -11.69 0.14
CA GLN A 188 9.40 -11.70 0.95
C GLN A 188 9.28 -10.43 1.80
N ALA A 189 10.37 -9.93 2.38
CA ALA A 189 10.38 -8.66 3.11
C ALA A 189 9.98 -7.47 2.22
N ALA A 190 10.45 -7.46 0.97
CA ALA A 190 10.10 -6.43 -0.01
C ALA A 190 8.61 -6.49 -0.42
N LEU A 191 7.98 -7.67 -0.37
CA LEU A 191 6.54 -7.83 -0.63
C LEU A 191 5.67 -7.48 0.60
N ASP A 192 6.14 -7.83 1.79
CA ASP A 192 5.34 -7.66 3.01
C ASP A 192 5.43 -6.24 3.59
N ALA A 193 6.57 -5.55 3.42
CA ALA A 193 6.73 -4.20 3.94
C ALA A 193 5.69 -3.21 3.36
N PRO A 194 5.40 -3.17 2.04
CA PRO A 194 4.32 -2.37 1.49
C PRO A 194 2.95 -2.72 2.06
N ARG A 195 2.66 -4.02 2.25
CA ARG A 195 1.39 -4.47 2.82
C ARG A 195 1.17 -3.94 4.24
N MET A 196 2.20 -4.05 5.08
CA MET A 196 2.16 -3.52 6.46
C MET A 196 2.00 -2.00 6.47
N SER A 197 2.79 -1.29 5.65
CA SER A 197 2.76 0.16 5.61
C SER A 197 1.45 0.71 5.03
N ILE A 198 0.82 0.04 4.06
CA ILE A 198 -0.49 0.42 3.54
C ILE A 198 -1.58 0.18 4.59
N ASP A 199 -1.47 -0.88 5.38
CA ASP A 199 -2.36 -1.15 6.52
C ASP A 199 -2.30 0.00 7.55
N ASP A 200 -1.08 0.46 7.88
CA ASP A 200 -0.86 1.61 8.77
C ASP A 200 -1.41 2.91 8.15
N VAL A 201 -1.21 3.12 6.85
CA VAL A 201 -1.75 4.27 6.11
C VAL A 201 -3.28 4.28 6.12
N LEU A 202 -3.92 3.14 5.89
CA LEU A 202 -5.38 3.04 5.97
C LEU A 202 -5.90 3.31 7.39
N ALA A 203 -5.19 2.85 8.42
CA ALA A 203 -5.50 3.16 9.82
C ALA A 203 -5.41 4.67 10.10
N ASP A 204 -4.36 5.35 9.61
CA ASP A 204 -4.20 6.80 9.75
C ASP A 204 -5.30 7.58 9.02
N VAL A 205 -5.62 7.20 7.79
CA VAL A 205 -6.67 7.83 6.97
C VAL A 205 -8.05 7.75 7.65
N VAL A 206 -8.38 6.64 8.34
CA VAL A 206 -9.65 6.51 9.08
C VAL A 206 -9.59 7.04 10.50
N ARG A 207 -8.44 7.55 10.93
CA ARG A 207 -8.19 7.99 12.32
C ARG A 207 -8.52 6.89 13.34
N GLY A 208 -7.84 5.77 13.20
CA GLY A 208 -8.08 4.62 14.04
C GLY A 208 -6.99 3.58 13.93
N ASP A 209 -7.40 2.34 14.01
CA ASP A 209 -6.54 1.19 13.78
C ASP A 209 -6.96 0.43 12.51
N ARG A 210 -6.20 -0.61 12.17
CA ARG A 210 -6.47 -1.47 11.01
C ARG A 210 -7.85 -2.13 11.06
N PHE A 211 -8.35 -2.49 12.26
CA PHE A 211 -9.66 -3.13 12.41
C PHE A 211 -10.79 -2.15 12.07
N LYS A 212 -10.64 -0.89 12.49
CA LYS A 212 -11.57 0.19 12.15
C LYS A 212 -11.55 0.49 10.64
N ALA A 213 -10.37 0.53 10.02
CA ALA A 213 -10.22 0.69 8.58
C ALA A 213 -10.91 -0.45 7.82
N GLN A 214 -10.63 -1.69 8.20
CA GLN A 214 -11.25 -2.87 7.60
C GLN A 214 -12.77 -2.87 7.75
N ALA A 215 -13.29 -2.57 8.94
CA ALA A 215 -14.72 -2.53 9.19
C ALA A 215 -15.43 -1.45 8.34
N ARG A 216 -14.85 -0.25 8.24
CA ARG A 216 -15.40 0.84 7.43
C ARG A 216 -15.40 0.52 5.94
N MET A 217 -14.28 -0.01 5.41
CA MET A 217 -14.18 -0.35 3.98
C MET A 217 -15.06 -1.55 3.60
N LYS A 218 -15.31 -2.48 4.53
CA LYS A 218 -16.30 -3.56 4.34
C LYS A 218 -17.76 -3.05 4.33
N ALA A 219 -18.04 -1.96 5.03
CA ALA A 219 -19.38 -1.37 5.07
C ALA A 219 -19.74 -0.61 3.78
N GLY A 220 -18.76 -0.27 2.94
CA GLY A 220 -18.97 0.44 1.68
C GLY A 220 -17.85 1.46 1.38
N PRO A 221 -18.07 2.35 0.39
CA PRO A 221 -17.13 3.40 0.04
C PRO A 221 -16.75 4.26 1.25
N LEU A 222 -15.45 4.45 1.47
CA LEU A 222 -14.94 5.24 2.57
C LEU A 222 -14.99 6.73 2.23
N LYS A 223 -15.79 7.48 2.96
CA LYS A 223 -15.84 8.95 2.88
C LYS A 223 -14.71 9.54 3.71
N LEU A 224 -13.90 10.38 3.10
CA LEU A 224 -12.72 11.00 3.65
C LEU A 224 -12.94 12.51 3.74
N ASP A 225 -12.71 13.09 4.91
CA ASP A 225 -12.72 14.53 5.08
C ASP A 225 -11.53 15.16 4.33
N GLY A 226 -11.78 16.18 3.53
CA GLY A 226 -10.77 16.80 2.67
C GLY A 226 -9.62 17.44 3.44
N ALA A 227 -9.90 18.08 4.59
CA ALA A 227 -8.85 18.70 5.41
C ALA A 227 -7.94 17.64 6.04
N ASP A 228 -8.53 16.54 6.55
CA ASP A 228 -7.77 15.41 7.07
C ASP A 228 -6.92 14.75 6.00
N PHE A 229 -7.49 14.58 4.81
CA PHE A 229 -6.78 13.96 3.70
C PHE A 229 -5.64 14.87 3.17
N ALA A 230 -5.83 16.18 3.14
CA ALA A 230 -4.77 17.13 2.79
C ALA A 230 -3.61 17.11 3.82
N ILE A 231 -3.92 17.02 5.12
CA ILE A 231 -2.89 16.84 6.17
C ILE A 231 -2.15 15.50 5.97
N PHE A 232 -2.89 14.43 5.67
CA PHE A 232 -2.32 13.11 5.35
C PHE A 232 -1.36 13.19 4.15
N LEU A 233 -1.79 13.81 3.04
CA LEU A 233 -0.95 14.02 1.86
C LEU A 233 0.33 14.79 2.20
N GLY A 234 0.20 15.90 2.95
CA GLY A 234 1.34 16.70 3.37
C GLY A 234 2.36 15.90 4.18
N ASN A 235 1.90 15.10 5.14
CA ASN A 235 2.76 14.20 5.91
C ASN A 235 3.42 13.12 5.04
N GLY A 236 2.68 12.50 4.13
CA GLY A 236 3.20 11.50 3.21
C GLY A 236 4.29 12.04 2.30
N VAL A 237 4.05 13.21 1.69
CA VAL A 237 5.04 13.89 0.82
C VAL A 237 6.27 14.31 1.61
N LEU A 238 6.10 14.85 2.83
CA LEU A 238 7.21 15.22 3.71
C LEU A 238 8.02 13.97 4.13
N GLY A 239 7.34 12.87 4.44
CA GLY A 239 7.97 11.56 4.65
C GLY A 239 8.81 11.10 3.46
N GLY A 240 8.29 11.30 2.25
CA GLY A 240 9.00 11.05 0.99
C GLY A 240 10.19 12.01 0.77
N ALA A 241 10.05 13.28 1.15
CA ALA A 241 11.13 14.26 1.07
C ALA A 241 12.37 13.81 1.85
N SER A 242 12.17 13.19 3.02
CA SER A 242 13.28 12.71 3.84
C SER A 242 14.18 11.67 3.15
N LEU A 243 13.73 11.02 2.06
CA LEU A 243 14.59 10.14 1.25
C LEU A 243 15.67 10.91 0.47
N PHE A 244 15.53 12.22 0.33
CA PHE A 244 16.46 13.11 -0.37
C PHE A 244 17.34 13.93 0.58
N ASP A 245 17.25 13.71 1.91
CA ASP A 245 18.07 14.37 2.90
C ASP A 245 19.54 13.90 2.87
N GLN A 246 20.38 14.50 3.70
CA GLN A 246 21.82 14.17 3.79
C GLN A 246 22.11 12.73 4.22
N LYS A 247 21.18 12.10 4.97
CA LYS A 247 21.36 10.72 5.49
C LYS A 247 21.04 9.65 4.47
N HIS A 248 20.26 10.00 3.42
CA HIS A 248 19.76 9.05 2.45
C HIS A 248 20.38 9.27 1.06
N LEU A 249 19.70 9.98 0.15
CA LEU A 249 20.15 10.14 -1.23
C LEU A 249 20.90 11.45 -1.51
N HIS A 250 20.88 12.39 -0.56
CA HIS A 250 21.56 13.68 -0.63
C HIS A 250 21.24 14.48 -1.89
N ASP A 251 19.94 14.73 -2.14
CA ASP A 251 19.46 15.60 -3.23
C ASP A 251 18.64 16.78 -2.65
N PRO A 252 19.32 17.88 -2.27
CA PRO A 252 18.67 19.01 -1.62
C PRO A 252 17.65 19.73 -2.52
N GLN A 253 17.79 19.63 -3.84
CA GLN A 253 16.84 20.22 -4.77
C GLN A 253 15.49 19.51 -4.72
N LYS A 254 15.50 18.18 -4.85
CA LYS A 254 14.28 17.38 -4.74
C LYS A 254 13.68 17.48 -3.35
N PHE A 255 14.49 17.47 -2.29
CA PHE A 255 14.03 17.69 -0.93
C PHE A 255 13.19 18.97 -0.82
N ARG A 256 13.71 20.12 -1.27
CA ARG A 256 13.00 21.41 -1.24
C ARG A 256 11.72 21.40 -2.06
N ILE A 257 11.73 20.77 -3.25
CA ILE A 257 10.54 20.65 -4.10
C ILE A 257 9.43 19.89 -3.34
N LEU A 258 9.76 18.75 -2.73
CA LEU A 258 8.76 17.95 -2.02
C LEU A 258 8.26 18.70 -0.76
N CYS A 259 9.12 19.37 -0.01
CA CYS A 259 8.69 20.22 1.08
C CYS A 259 7.72 21.33 0.63
N GLY A 260 7.96 21.93 -0.54
CA GLY A 260 7.05 22.91 -1.16
C GLY A 260 5.68 22.31 -1.50
N ILE A 261 5.64 21.07 -1.99
CA ILE A 261 4.38 20.35 -2.29
C ILE A 261 3.66 19.98 -0.98
N ALA A 262 4.38 19.56 0.05
CA ALA A 262 3.80 19.32 1.37
C ALA A 262 3.17 20.61 1.97
N ASP A 263 3.82 21.76 1.76
CA ASP A 263 3.28 23.07 2.17
C ASP A 263 2.00 23.46 1.38
N GLN A 264 1.93 23.12 0.09
CA GLN A 264 0.70 23.31 -0.70
C GLN A 264 -0.46 22.47 -0.14
N ALA A 265 -0.21 21.21 0.22
CA ALA A 265 -1.22 20.37 0.87
C ALA A 265 -1.64 20.94 2.24
N ALA A 266 -0.70 21.44 3.03
CA ALA A 266 -1.01 22.11 4.30
C ALA A 266 -1.87 23.37 4.10
N LYS A 267 -1.60 24.17 3.06
CA LYS A 267 -2.41 25.35 2.70
C LYS A 267 -3.83 24.96 2.25
N ALA A 268 -3.98 23.88 1.49
CA ALA A 268 -5.30 23.36 1.10
C ALA A 268 -6.12 22.93 2.34
N ALA A 269 -5.50 22.22 3.29
CA ALA A 269 -6.14 21.89 4.57
C ALA A 269 -6.54 23.15 5.36
N ALA A 270 -5.65 24.16 5.43
CA ALA A 270 -5.92 25.43 6.12
C ALA A 270 -7.12 26.17 5.49
N ALA A 271 -7.28 26.13 4.18
CA ALA A 271 -8.41 26.76 3.50
C ALA A 271 -9.74 26.14 3.93
N LEU A 272 -9.82 24.81 4.00
CA LEU A 272 -11.03 24.11 4.46
C LEU A 272 -11.32 24.34 5.94
N LEU A 273 -10.28 24.40 6.79
CA LEU A 273 -10.44 24.64 8.22
C LEU A 273 -10.87 26.08 8.55
N LYS A 274 -10.60 27.06 7.67
CA LYS A 274 -11.18 28.42 7.81
C LYS A 274 -12.70 28.43 7.62
N GLU A 275 -13.22 27.55 6.76
CA GLU A 275 -14.66 27.42 6.53
C GLU A 275 -15.35 26.57 7.60
N ASN A 276 -14.67 25.55 8.10
CA ASN A 276 -15.19 24.62 9.11
C ASN A 276 -14.08 24.33 10.15
N PRO A 277 -13.92 25.20 11.18
CA PRO A 277 -12.89 25.05 12.20
C PRO A 277 -13.01 23.74 12.99
N ASP A 278 -11.88 23.05 13.19
CA ASP A 278 -11.75 21.84 13.99
C ASP A 278 -10.42 21.89 14.76
N PRO A 279 -10.45 22.04 16.10
CA PRO A 279 -9.23 22.24 16.89
C PRO A 279 -8.22 21.10 16.79
N ASP A 280 -8.69 19.85 16.65
CA ASP A 280 -7.80 18.69 16.52
C ASP A 280 -7.08 18.69 15.17
N LYS A 281 -7.79 19.01 14.09
CA LYS A 281 -7.21 19.16 12.76
C LYS A 281 -6.25 20.34 12.69
N GLU A 282 -6.61 21.47 13.29
CA GLU A 282 -5.74 22.67 13.38
C GLU A 282 -4.44 22.36 14.09
N LYS A 283 -4.48 21.60 15.20
CA LYS A 283 -3.27 21.16 15.92
C LYS A 283 -2.39 20.27 15.04
N ARG A 284 -2.97 19.34 14.29
CA ARG A 284 -2.24 18.45 13.36
C ARG A 284 -1.64 19.25 12.19
N LEU A 285 -2.41 20.17 11.62
CA LEU A 285 -1.94 21.06 10.57
C LEU A 285 -0.78 21.93 11.03
N LYS A 286 -0.88 22.51 12.24
CA LYS A 286 0.23 23.28 12.84
C LYS A 286 1.49 22.44 12.98
N LYS A 287 1.37 21.20 13.48
CA LYS A 287 2.51 20.27 13.58
C LYS A 287 3.17 20.03 12.22
N LEU A 288 2.38 19.79 11.18
CA LEU A 288 2.89 19.60 9.81
C LEU A 288 3.62 20.86 9.32
N ALA A 289 3.02 22.05 9.48
CA ALA A 289 3.63 23.31 9.05
C ALA A 289 4.93 23.63 9.80
N ASP A 290 4.98 23.36 11.11
CA ASP A 290 6.18 23.54 11.92
C ASP A 290 7.30 22.56 11.49
N GLN A 291 6.96 21.32 11.17
CA GLN A 291 7.91 20.33 10.67
C GLN A 291 8.49 20.76 9.31
N ILE A 292 7.65 21.16 8.35
CA ILE A 292 8.11 21.65 7.05
C ILE A 292 9.09 22.81 7.21
N LYS A 293 8.79 23.78 8.11
CA LYS A 293 9.68 24.91 8.37
C LYS A 293 11.01 24.47 8.99
N ALA A 294 10.97 23.50 9.92
CA ALA A 294 12.18 22.97 10.55
C ALA A 294 13.05 22.25 9.51
N ASP A 295 12.46 21.43 8.66
CA ASP A 295 13.17 20.65 7.65
C ASP A 295 13.81 21.54 6.59
N LEU A 296 13.13 22.61 6.15
CA LEU A 296 13.67 23.58 5.19
C LEU A 296 14.83 24.43 5.75
N LYS A 297 14.96 24.57 7.08
CA LYS A 297 16.10 25.27 7.69
C LYS A 297 17.37 24.41 7.74
N ASN A 298 17.23 23.09 7.64
CA ASN A 298 18.33 22.15 7.79
C ASN A 298 18.97 21.74 6.45
N VAL A 299 18.56 22.36 5.34
CA VAL A 299 19.00 22.11 3.95
C VAL A 299 19.44 23.43 3.30
#